data_a0093dcec8f9ed33292ff8dc79276688
#
_entry.id   a0093dcec8f9ed33292ff8dc79276688
#
_cell.length_a   1.000
_cell.length_b   1.000
_cell.length_c   1.000
_cell.angle_alpha   90.00
_cell.angle_beta   90.00
_cell.angle_gamma   90.00
#
_symmetry.space_group_name_H-M   'P 1'
#
loop_
_entity.id
_entity.type
_entity.pdbx_description
1 polymer ?
#
loop_
_entity_poly.entity_id
_entity_poly.type
_entity_poly.pdbx_seq_one_letter_code
_entity_poly.pdbx_strand_id
1 'polypeptide(L)'
;FYELAEKTIQEGGVVYGAAFDENFSLKRQRVDRVEDIKPLMGSKYVQSNAFICFDYVLKDIELGKKVLFVGTPCQVAALKKLQDKGKNNLLLVDFVCHGVPSQMLVKEHIRYVESFFNKQVKAYIPRSKILGWGHNEVFIYQNGKKEYRHPVTQAYKRVFYSNCALRCSCYNCPYTDFNRPGDLTIADYWGIEQKRPDLYQKEGVSMILVNSEKGESFLNSMDTITLSKTEKNTIIKEKQPHLFYPIKQPDAYEKFWREYEEKGWSYIIKKYAECEKKD
;
A
#
# COMPACT_ATOMS: atom_id res chain seq x y z
N PHE A 1 5.85 -9.30 1.72
CA PHE A 1 4.73 -9.65 0.83
C PHE A 1 5.11 -10.74 -0.17
N TYR A 2 6.21 -10.54 -0.93
CA TYR A 2 6.63 -11.49 -1.98
C TYR A 2 6.74 -12.91 -1.43
N GLU A 3 7.52 -13.13 -0.40
CA GLU A 3 7.72 -14.44 0.23
C GLU A 3 6.42 -15.11 0.69
N LEU A 4 5.49 -14.32 1.28
CA LEU A 4 4.17 -14.86 1.68
C LEU A 4 3.37 -15.32 0.46
N ALA A 5 3.41 -14.54 -0.63
CA ALA A 5 2.71 -14.84 -1.87
C ALA A 5 3.33 -16.04 -2.59
N GLU A 6 4.65 -16.08 -2.72
CA GLU A 6 5.38 -17.17 -3.36
C GLU A 6 5.12 -18.50 -2.65
N LYS A 7 5.27 -18.55 -1.31
CA LYS A 7 4.95 -19.75 -0.53
C LYS A 7 3.51 -20.22 -0.74
N THR A 8 2.55 -19.30 -0.70
CA THR A 8 1.14 -19.65 -0.92
C THR A 8 0.93 -20.31 -2.27
N ILE A 9 1.56 -19.78 -3.34
CA ILE A 9 1.45 -20.33 -4.70
C ILE A 9 2.17 -21.67 -4.82
N GLN A 10 3.37 -21.81 -4.26
CA GLN A 10 4.14 -23.06 -4.23
C GLN A 10 3.38 -24.19 -3.53
N GLU A 11 2.53 -23.86 -2.57
CA GLU A 11 1.63 -24.79 -1.88
C GLU A 11 0.30 -25.03 -2.65
N GLY A 12 0.21 -24.61 -3.91
CA GLY A 12 -0.98 -24.79 -4.77
C GLY A 12 -2.12 -23.81 -4.49
N GLY A 13 -1.83 -22.73 -3.73
CA GLY A 13 -2.79 -21.70 -3.37
C GLY A 13 -2.89 -20.56 -4.40
N VAL A 14 -3.68 -19.55 -4.04
CA VAL A 14 -3.92 -18.37 -4.85
C VAL A 14 -3.74 -17.11 -4.01
N VAL A 15 -3.30 -16.03 -4.66
CA VAL A 15 -3.02 -14.75 -4.01
C VAL A 15 -3.89 -13.64 -4.59
N TYR A 16 -4.54 -12.87 -3.73
CA TYR A 16 -5.28 -11.67 -4.09
C TYR A 16 -4.55 -10.42 -3.60
N GLY A 17 -4.08 -9.60 -4.52
CA GLY A 17 -3.38 -8.36 -4.27
C GLY A 17 -3.88 -7.23 -5.17
N ALA A 18 -3.29 -6.04 -5.05
CA ALA A 18 -3.65 -4.88 -5.85
C ALA A 18 -2.56 -4.57 -6.89
N ALA A 19 -2.95 -4.39 -8.15
CA ALA A 19 -2.07 -3.97 -9.23
C ALA A 19 -2.75 -2.94 -10.13
N PHE A 20 -1.96 -2.08 -10.76
CA PHE A 20 -2.45 -1.20 -11.83
C PHE A 20 -2.69 -2.00 -13.11
N ASP A 21 -3.79 -1.72 -13.78
CA ASP A 21 -4.01 -2.14 -15.16
C ASP A 21 -3.33 -1.17 -16.16
N GLU A 22 -3.47 -1.47 -17.45
CA GLU A 22 -2.94 -0.66 -18.56
C GLU A 22 -3.45 0.81 -18.58
N ASN A 23 -4.61 1.06 -17.96
CA ASN A 23 -5.24 2.38 -17.85
C ASN A 23 -4.95 3.04 -16.48
N PHE A 24 -3.96 2.55 -15.75
CA PHE A 24 -3.59 3.01 -14.41
C PHE A 24 -4.75 2.98 -13.40
N SER A 25 -5.72 2.09 -13.59
CA SER A 25 -6.74 1.79 -12.58
C SER A 25 -6.19 0.73 -11.62
N LEU A 26 -6.23 1.02 -10.32
CA LEU A 26 -5.82 0.05 -9.31
C LEU A 26 -6.92 -0.97 -9.10
N LYS A 27 -6.69 -2.20 -9.53
CA LYS A 27 -7.63 -3.33 -9.42
C LYS A 27 -7.09 -4.40 -8.49
N ARG A 28 -8.00 -5.21 -7.96
CA ARG A 28 -7.65 -6.47 -7.31
C ARG A 28 -7.42 -7.51 -8.38
N GLN A 29 -6.28 -8.18 -8.28
CA GLN A 29 -5.91 -9.28 -9.18
C GLN A 29 -5.75 -10.55 -8.36
N ARG A 30 -6.19 -11.65 -8.95
CA ARG A 30 -5.98 -13.02 -8.51
C ARG A 30 -4.80 -13.59 -9.30
N VAL A 31 -3.81 -14.13 -8.60
CA VAL A 31 -2.66 -14.79 -9.24
C VAL A 31 -2.43 -16.17 -8.60
N ASP A 32 -2.01 -17.13 -9.40
CA ASP A 32 -1.69 -18.50 -9.00
C ASP A 32 -0.36 -19.00 -9.59
N ARG A 33 0.44 -18.07 -10.14
CA ARG A 33 1.80 -18.32 -10.65
C ARG A 33 2.78 -17.30 -10.05
N VAL A 34 3.98 -17.75 -9.75
CA VAL A 34 5.02 -16.93 -9.08
C VAL A 34 5.42 -15.72 -9.96
N GLU A 35 5.51 -15.90 -11.27
CA GLU A 35 5.85 -14.84 -12.22
C GLU A 35 4.83 -13.68 -12.23
N ASP A 36 3.57 -13.93 -11.82
CA ASP A 36 2.50 -12.94 -11.77
C ASP A 36 2.45 -12.15 -10.44
N ILE A 37 3.32 -12.45 -9.46
CA ILE A 37 3.37 -11.73 -8.17
C ILE A 37 3.89 -10.29 -8.34
N LYS A 38 4.83 -10.07 -9.25
CA LYS A 38 5.56 -8.81 -9.38
C LYS A 38 4.65 -7.56 -9.50
N PRO A 39 3.57 -7.53 -10.28
CA PRO A 39 2.66 -6.40 -10.35
C PRO A 39 1.96 -6.07 -9.02
N LEU A 40 1.79 -7.07 -8.13
CA LEU A 40 1.14 -6.90 -6.83
C LEU A 40 2.07 -6.24 -5.81
N MET A 41 3.38 -6.25 -6.03
CA MET A 41 4.38 -5.73 -5.10
C MET A 41 4.36 -4.19 -5.03
N GLY A 42 4.83 -3.66 -3.90
CA GLY A 42 5.00 -2.23 -3.65
C GLY A 42 3.70 -1.49 -3.30
N SER A 43 3.83 -0.41 -2.54
CA SER A 43 2.71 0.45 -2.13
C SER A 43 2.19 1.27 -3.31
N LYS A 44 0.87 1.39 -3.46
CA LYS A 44 0.21 2.09 -4.58
C LYS A 44 -0.39 3.44 -4.19
N TYR A 45 -0.53 3.74 -2.89
CA TYR A 45 -1.01 5.02 -2.33
C TYR A 45 -2.30 5.56 -2.95
N VAL A 46 -3.21 4.67 -3.29
CA VAL A 46 -4.50 4.99 -3.90
C VAL A 46 -5.51 3.89 -3.56
N GLN A 47 -6.79 4.23 -3.56
CA GLN A 47 -7.85 3.28 -3.28
C GLN A 47 -7.97 2.22 -4.38
N SER A 48 -8.06 0.94 -4.00
CA SER A 48 -8.56 -0.14 -4.87
C SER A 48 -9.98 -0.52 -4.47
N ASN A 49 -10.81 -0.92 -5.46
CA ASN A 49 -12.10 -1.52 -5.17
C ASN A 49 -11.90 -3.01 -4.87
N ALA A 50 -12.04 -3.41 -3.60
CA ALA A 50 -11.87 -4.79 -3.18
C ALA A 50 -13.16 -5.61 -3.24
N PHE A 51 -14.34 -4.97 -3.18
CA PHE A 51 -15.61 -5.69 -3.17
C PHE A 51 -15.82 -6.57 -4.41
N ILE A 52 -15.35 -6.11 -5.57
CA ILE A 52 -15.46 -6.86 -6.83
C ILE A 52 -14.79 -8.24 -6.77
N CYS A 53 -13.77 -8.43 -5.92
CA CYS A 53 -13.06 -9.70 -5.84
C CYS A 53 -13.52 -10.62 -4.70
N PHE A 54 -14.36 -10.15 -3.78
CA PHE A 54 -14.74 -10.94 -2.61
C PHE A 54 -15.46 -12.23 -3.00
N ASP A 55 -16.37 -12.20 -3.98
CA ASP A 55 -17.06 -13.40 -4.46
C ASP A 55 -16.08 -14.42 -5.05
N TYR A 56 -15.06 -13.97 -5.75
CA TYR A 56 -14.00 -14.85 -6.27
C TYR A 56 -13.16 -15.46 -5.13
N VAL A 57 -12.83 -14.66 -4.11
CA VAL A 57 -12.12 -15.14 -2.91
C VAL A 57 -12.94 -16.23 -2.22
N LEU A 58 -14.23 -15.97 -1.97
CA LEU A 58 -15.13 -16.92 -1.29
C LEU A 58 -15.27 -18.21 -2.11
N LYS A 59 -15.40 -18.11 -3.43
CA LYS A 59 -15.45 -19.26 -4.34
C LYS A 59 -14.16 -20.09 -4.30
N ASP A 60 -12.98 -19.48 -4.32
CA ASP A 60 -11.71 -20.21 -4.22
C ASP A 60 -11.58 -20.91 -2.86
N ILE A 61 -12.08 -20.28 -1.77
CA ILE A 61 -12.16 -20.89 -0.44
C ILE A 61 -13.11 -22.10 -0.44
N GLU A 62 -14.27 -22.00 -1.07
CA GLU A 62 -15.25 -23.08 -1.18
C GLU A 62 -14.71 -24.27 -1.97
N LEU A 63 -13.89 -24.02 -2.99
CA LEU A 63 -13.17 -25.02 -3.77
C LEU A 63 -11.99 -25.65 -3.00
N GLY A 64 -11.78 -25.30 -1.73
CA GLY A 64 -10.72 -25.86 -0.90
C GLY A 64 -9.33 -25.30 -1.17
N LYS A 65 -9.18 -24.25 -2.00
CA LYS A 65 -7.87 -23.65 -2.30
C LYS A 65 -7.34 -22.91 -1.08
N LYS A 66 -6.02 -22.95 -0.88
CA LYS A 66 -5.34 -22.02 0.02
C LYS A 66 -5.39 -20.62 -0.59
N VAL A 67 -5.86 -19.63 0.16
CA VAL A 67 -6.02 -18.26 -0.31
C VAL A 67 -5.24 -17.30 0.58
N LEU A 68 -4.37 -16.50 -0.03
CA LEU A 68 -3.76 -15.33 0.59
C LEU A 68 -4.48 -14.08 0.08
N PHE A 69 -5.13 -13.34 0.98
CA PHE A 69 -5.69 -12.03 0.66
C PHE A 69 -4.90 -10.92 1.36
N VAL A 70 -4.35 -9.98 0.58
CA VAL A 70 -3.59 -8.84 1.11
C VAL A 70 -4.31 -7.54 0.79
N GLY A 71 -4.69 -6.75 1.81
CA GLY A 71 -5.47 -5.54 1.64
C GLY A 71 -5.25 -4.48 2.71
N THR A 72 -5.92 -3.33 2.54
CA THR A 72 -6.02 -2.36 3.64
C THR A 72 -6.80 -2.99 4.81
N PRO A 73 -6.57 -2.55 6.06
CA PRO A 73 -7.26 -3.13 7.22
C PRO A 73 -8.79 -3.16 7.08
N CYS A 74 -9.38 -2.08 6.55
CA CYS A 74 -10.82 -2.01 6.32
C CYS A 74 -11.33 -3.03 5.28
N GLN A 75 -10.54 -3.34 4.24
CA GLN A 75 -10.86 -4.36 3.24
C GLN A 75 -10.73 -5.78 3.84
N VAL A 76 -9.68 -6.02 4.61
CA VAL A 76 -9.47 -7.29 5.32
C VAL A 76 -10.59 -7.53 6.34
N ALA A 77 -10.96 -6.51 7.12
CA ALA A 77 -12.06 -6.60 8.07
C ALA A 77 -13.40 -6.90 7.40
N ALA A 78 -13.68 -6.31 6.23
CA ALA A 78 -14.88 -6.57 5.47
C ALA A 78 -14.92 -8.03 4.97
N LEU A 79 -13.84 -8.53 4.37
CA LEU A 79 -13.75 -9.93 3.92
C LEU A 79 -13.86 -10.91 5.08
N LYS A 80 -13.22 -10.62 6.22
CA LYS A 80 -13.29 -11.44 7.43
C LYS A 80 -14.72 -11.63 7.95
N LYS A 81 -15.59 -10.62 7.78
CA LYS A 81 -17.01 -10.69 8.16
C LYS A 81 -17.84 -11.55 7.21
N LEU A 82 -17.43 -11.66 5.94
CA LEU A 82 -18.13 -12.44 4.92
C LEU A 82 -17.71 -13.92 4.91
N GLN A 83 -16.54 -14.23 5.50
CA GLN A 83 -16.02 -15.58 5.55
C GLN A 83 -16.78 -16.43 6.59
N ASP A 84 -17.12 -17.66 6.22
CA ASP A 84 -17.59 -18.69 7.16
C ASP A 84 -16.47 -19.08 8.14
N LYS A 85 -16.76 -18.99 9.44
CA LYS A 85 -15.77 -19.20 10.52
C LYS A 85 -15.17 -20.61 10.57
N GLY A 86 -15.76 -21.58 9.86
CA GLY A 86 -15.28 -22.99 9.82
C GLY A 86 -14.16 -23.25 8.79
N LYS A 87 -13.81 -22.31 7.91
CA LYS A 87 -12.84 -22.54 6.84
C LYS A 87 -11.48 -21.93 7.16
N ASN A 88 -10.45 -22.76 7.32
CA ASN A 88 -9.10 -22.34 7.72
C ASN A 88 -8.14 -22.09 6.55
N ASN A 89 -8.60 -22.17 5.31
CA ASN A 89 -7.76 -22.04 4.11
C ASN A 89 -7.57 -20.60 3.59
N LEU A 90 -8.03 -19.58 4.33
CA LEU A 90 -7.82 -18.17 4.04
C LEU A 90 -6.83 -17.53 5.03
N LEU A 91 -5.69 -17.06 4.54
CA LEU A 91 -4.76 -16.21 5.28
C LEU A 91 -5.04 -14.73 4.95
N LEU A 92 -5.37 -13.95 5.95
CA LEU A 92 -5.65 -12.53 5.84
C LEU A 92 -4.43 -11.71 6.25
N VAL A 93 -3.92 -10.89 5.35
CA VAL A 93 -2.80 -9.98 5.62
C VAL A 93 -3.23 -8.56 5.39
N ASP A 94 -3.19 -7.75 6.43
CA ASP A 94 -3.32 -6.31 6.28
C ASP A 94 -1.95 -5.61 6.36
N PHE A 95 -1.94 -4.31 6.16
CA PHE A 95 -0.73 -3.50 6.32
C PHE A 95 -1.05 -2.21 7.07
N VAL A 96 -0.02 -1.62 7.69
CA VAL A 96 -0.17 -0.29 8.33
C VAL A 96 -0.52 0.72 7.25
N CYS A 97 -1.73 1.26 7.33
CA CYS A 97 -2.33 2.07 6.27
C CYS A 97 -2.42 3.54 6.71
N HIS A 98 -1.85 4.43 5.91
CA HIS A 98 -1.93 5.88 6.10
C HIS A 98 -3.31 6.44 5.75
N GLY A 99 -3.96 5.88 4.73
CA GLY A 99 -5.18 6.37 4.10
C GLY A 99 -5.08 6.25 2.58
N VAL A 100 -6.18 6.54 1.89
CA VAL A 100 -6.23 6.38 0.43
C VAL A 100 -6.95 7.54 -0.25
N PRO A 101 -6.33 8.17 -1.27
CA PRO A 101 -6.99 9.08 -2.20
C PRO A 101 -7.83 8.35 -3.25
N SER A 102 -8.61 9.12 -4.03
CA SER A 102 -9.32 8.61 -5.20
C SER A 102 -8.38 8.20 -6.33
N GLN A 103 -8.74 7.16 -7.09
CA GLN A 103 -8.03 6.77 -8.32
C GLN A 103 -8.03 7.86 -9.39
N MET A 104 -9.03 8.73 -9.40
CA MET A 104 -9.12 9.86 -10.31
C MET A 104 -7.88 10.75 -10.22
N LEU A 105 -7.43 11.09 -9.01
CA LEU A 105 -6.27 11.95 -8.80
C LEU A 105 -4.96 11.36 -9.36
N VAL A 106 -4.75 10.06 -9.22
CA VAL A 106 -3.59 9.37 -9.82
C VAL A 106 -3.64 9.44 -11.33
N LYS A 107 -4.81 9.17 -11.94
CA LYS A 107 -4.97 9.22 -13.39
C LYS A 107 -4.74 10.63 -13.94
N GLU A 108 -5.27 11.63 -13.27
CA GLU A 108 -5.03 13.03 -13.65
C GLU A 108 -3.57 13.44 -13.49
N HIS A 109 -2.91 12.94 -12.44
CA HIS A 109 -1.49 13.18 -12.26
C HIS A 109 -0.66 12.57 -13.39
N ILE A 110 -0.93 11.33 -13.78
CA ILE A 110 -0.25 10.67 -14.89
C ILE A 110 -0.46 11.45 -16.19
N ARG A 111 -1.70 11.84 -16.53
CA ARG A 111 -2.00 12.67 -17.70
C ARG A 111 -1.28 14.01 -17.67
N TYR A 112 -1.21 14.65 -16.49
CA TYR A 112 -0.47 15.88 -16.33
C TYR A 112 1.03 15.71 -16.59
N VAL A 113 1.65 14.64 -16.07
CA VAL A 113 3.06 14.30 -16.32
C VAL A 113 3.30 14.03 -17.81
N GLU A 114 2.41 13.28 -18.47
CA GLU A 114 2.48 13.02 -19.92
C GLU A 114 2.46 14.32 -20.74
N SER A 115 1.52 15.20 -20.42
CA SER A 115 1.40 16.51 -21.09
C SER A 115 2.61 17.40 -20.81
N PHE A 116 3.09 17.47 -19.56
CA PHE A 116 4.21 18.31 -19.15
C PHE A 116 5.52 17.93 -19.86
N PHE A 117 5.80 16.63 -19.98
CA PHE A 117 7.01 16.14 -20.63
C PHE A 117 6.83 15.81 -22.11
N ASN A 118 5.62 15.93 -22.65
CA ASN A 118 5.24 15.48 -23.99
C ASN A 118 5.69 14.03 -24.28
N LYS A 119 5.38 13.13 -23.35
CA LYS A 119 5.78 11.71 -23.39
C LYS A 119 4.71 10.83 -22.79
N GLN A 120 4.41 9.73 -23.48
CA GLN A 120 3.47 8.72 -22.97
C GLN A 120 4.12 7.88 -21.86
N VAL A 121 3.40 7.71 -20.75
CA VAL A 121 3.81 6.87 -19.62
C VAL A 121 3.47 5.41 -19.93
N LYS A 122 4.49 4.55 -19.86
CA LYS A 122 4.36 3.10 -19.96
C LYS A 122 4.04 2.47 -18.60
N ALA A 123 4.67 2.95 -17.54
CA ALA A 123 4.47 2.44 -16.19
C ALA A 123 4.68 3.54 -15.15
N TYR A 124 3.90 3.47 -14.08
CA TYR A 124 4.01 4.31 -12.91
C TYR A 124 4.28 3.45 -11.68
N ILE A 125 5.34 3.78 -10.96
CA ILE A 125 5.75 3.11 -9.72
C ILE A 125 5.60 4.14 -8.60
N PRO A 126 4.51 4.10 -7.81
CA PRO A 126 4.25 5.11 -6.77
C PRO A 126 5.28 5.11 -5.65
N ARG A 127 5.94 3.98 -5.42
CA ARG A 127 7.01 3.86 -4.45
C ARG A 127 8.15 3.02 -4.99
N SER A 128 9.28 3.66 -5.20
CA SER A 128 10.52 3.01 -5.63
C SER A 128 11.62 3.23 -4.60
N LYS A 129 12.51 2.24 -4.48
CA LYS A 129 13.75 2.34 -3.67
C LYS A 129 14.95 2.83 -4.49
N ILE A 130 14.74 3.44 -5.65
CA ILE A 130 15.82 3.91 -6.55
C ILE A 130 16.76 4.92 -5.88
N LEU A 131 16.28 5.66 -4.88
CA LEU A 131 17.06 6.60 -4.06
C LEU A 131 17.21 6.13 -2.60
N GLY A 132 17.03 4.83 -2.35
CA GLY A 132 17.11 4.24 -1.01
C GLY A 132 15.74 3.97 -0.38
N TRP A 133 15.75 3.63 0.90
CA TRP A 133 14.54 3.30 1.67
C TRP A 133 13.69 4.55 1.93
N GLY A 134 12.73 4.81 1.04
CA GLY A 134 11.88 5.99 1.10
C GLY A 134 10.71 5.90 0.16
N HIS A 135 10.03 7.02 -0.05
CA HIS A 135 8.93 7.15 -1.00
C HIS A 135 9.37 8.01 -2.19
N ASN A 136 9.72 7.37 -3.29
CA ASN A 136 10.05 8.02 -4.55
C ASN A 136 9.15 7.51 -5.66
N GLU A 137 8.47 8.42 -6.35
CA GLU A 137 7.65 8.11 -7.50
C GLU A 137 8.53 8.00 -8.75
N VAL A 138 8.29 6.98 -9.56
CA VAL A 138 9.03 6.77 -10.82
C VAL A 138 8.05 6.62 -11.97
N PHE A 139 8.23 7.42 -13.00
CA PHE A 139 7.56 7.32 -14.27
C PHE A 139 8.49 6.67 -15.30
N ILE A 140 8.01 5.64 -15.98
CA ILE A 140 8.71 4.98 -17.06
C ILE A 140 7.95 5.30 -18.34
N TYR A 141 8.61 5.98 -19.28
CA TYR A 141 8.00 6.33 -20.56
C TYR A 141 8.09 5.20 -21.60
N GLN A 142 7.31 5.28 -22.68
CA GLN A 142 7.30 4.27 -23.75
C GLN A 142 8.71 4.03 -24.34
N ASN A 143 9.56 5.01 -24.39
CA ASN A 143 10.96 4.90 -24.86
C ASN A 143 11.92 4.31 -23.81
N GLY A 144 11.42 3.82 -22.67
CA GLY A 144 12.20 3.20 -21.59
C GLY A 144 12.89 4.20 -20.63
N LYS A 145 12.87 5.50 -20.93
CA LYS A 145 13.45 6.52 -20.02
C LYS A 145 12.65 6.60 -18.74
N LYS A 146 13.37 6.80 -17.61
CA LYS A 146 12.78 6.97 -16.28
C LYS A 146 12.87 8.42 -15.84
N GLU A 147 11.82 8.92 -15.19
CA GLU A 147 11.82 10.21 -14.51
C GLU A 147 11.37 10.03 -13.07
N TYR A 148 12.15 10.56 -12.11
CA TYR A 148 11.90 10.38 -10.68
C TYR A 148 12.51 11.51 -9.82
N ARG A 149 13.11 12.55 -10.46
CA ARG A 149 13.77 13.68 -9.76
C ARG A 149 13.04 15.00 -9.95
N HIS A 150 12.28 15.13 -11.04
CA HIS A 150 11.61 16.38 -11.33
C HIS A 150 10.49 16.65 -10.30
N PRO A 151 10.34 17.87 -9.74
CA PRO A 151 9.31 18.20 -8.75
C PRO A 151 7.89 17.82 -9.17
N VAL A 152 7.55 17.95 -10.44
CA VAL A 152 6.24 17.57 -10.99
C VAL A 152 5.97 16.08 -10.79
N THR A 153 6.95 15.20 -11.03
CA THR A 153 6.78 13.75 -10.85
C THR A 153 6.68 13.31 -9.39
N GLN A 154 7.09 14.18 -8.45
CA GLN A 154 7.00 13.92 -7.02
C GLN A 154 5.80 14.66 -6.35
N ALA A 155 5.00 15.36 -7.13
CA ALA A 155 3.94 16.21 -6.58
C ALA A 155 2.76 15.42 -6.04
N TYR A 156 2.41 14.26 -6.63
CA TYR A 156 1.34 13.40 -6.08
C TYR A 156 1.69 12.89 -4.69
N LYS A 157 2.94 12.48 -4.45
CA LYS A 157 3.42 12.10 -3.11
C LYS A 157 3.19 13.23 -2.10
N ARG A 158 3.46 14.48 -2.46
CA ARG A 158 3.24 15.63 -1.57
C ARG A 158 1.76 15.87 -1.31
N VAL A 159 0.92 15.76 -2.34
CA VAL A 159 -0.54 15.80 -2.18
C VAL A 159 -1.01 14.68 -1.24
N PHE A 160 -0.48 13.47 -1.38
CA PHE A 160 -0.79 12.37 -0.49
C PHE A 160 -0.44 12.68 0.98
N TYR A 161 0.79 13.16 1.23
CA TYR A 161 1.24 13.48 2.61
C TYR A 161 0.70 14.80 3.16
N SER A 162 0.09 15.66 2.33
CA SER A 162 -0.68 16.80 2.84
C SER A 162 -1.93 16.35 3.59
N ASN A 163 -2.33 15.09 3.41
CA ASN A 163 -3.54 14.48 3.94
C ASN A 163 -4.86 15.09 3.41
N CYS A 164 -4.82 16.13 2.58
CA CYS A 164 -6.03 16.78 2.07
C CYS A 164 -6.81 15.94 1.05
N ALA A 165 -6.14 14.99 0.39
CA ALA A 165 -6.73 14.18 -0.68
C ALA A 165 -7.30 12.83 -0.22
N LEU A 166 -7.22 12.51 1.08
CA LEU A 166 -7.67 11.22 1.61
C LEU A 166 -9.19 11.15 1.69
N ARG A 167 -9.73 9.93 1.68
CA ARG A 167 -11.17 9.70 1.93
C ARG A 167 -11.55 10.15 3.34
N CYS A 168 -12.74 10.73 3.50
CA CYS A 168 -13.27 11.17 4.79
C CYS A 168 -13.25 10.06 5.84
N SER A 169 -13.54 8.80 5.46
CA SER A 169 -13.48 7.66 6.37
C SER A 169 -12.08 7.35 6.91
N CYS A 170 -11.02 7.80 6.24
CA CYS A 170 -9.65 7.58 6.71
C CYS A 170 -9.31 8.45 7.94
N TYR A 171 -9.96 9.60 8.10
CA TYR A 171 -9.76 10.48 9.26
C TYR A 171 -10.39 9.94 10.56
N ASN A 172 -11.32 9.00 10.44
CA ASN A 172 -11.95 8.30 11.57
C ASN A 172 -11.74 6.79 11.46
N CYS A 173 -10.56 6.37 10.99
CA CYS A 173 -10.27 4.96 10.75
C CYS A 173 -10.22 4.16 12.06
N PRO A 174 -11.06 3.12 12.25
CA PRO A 174 -11.07 2.32 13.46
C PRO A 174 -9.93 1.28 13.53
N TYR A 175 -9.08 1.21 12.49
CA TYR A 175 -8.02 0.21 12.37
C TYR A 175 -6.62 0.82 12.58
N THR A 176 -6.51 1.81 13.46
CA THR A 176 -5.25 2.51 13.76
C THR A 176 -4.75 2.19 15.17
N ASP A 177 -4.81 0.93 15.52
CA ASP A 177 -4.31 0.38 16.76
C ASP A 177 -3.66 -1.00 16.51
N PHE A 178 -3.31 -1.71 17.59
CA PHE A 178 -2.74 -3.06 17.53
C PHE A 178 -3.79 -4.18 17.46
N ASN A 179 -5.08 -3.87 17.54
CA ASN A 179 -6.15 -4.82 17.33
C ASN A 179 -6.43 -4.95 15.82
N ARG A 180 -5.60 -5.73 15.16
CA ARG A 180 -5.58 -5.82 13.69
C ARG A 180 -6.57 -6.85 13.16
N PRO A 181 -7.24 -6.59 12.02
CA PRO A 181 -8.20 -7.52 11.44
C PRO A 181 -7.54 -8.72 10.73
N GLY A 182 -6.32 -8.56 10.20
CA GLY A 182 -5.60 -9.64 9.51
C GLY A 182 -4.99 -10.66 10.46
N ASP A 183 -4.65 -11.83 9.96
CA ASP A 183 -3.85 -12.82 10.68
C ASP A 183 -2.41 -12.32 10.89
N LEU A 184 -1.92 -11.55 9.90
CA LEU A 184 -0.65 -10.83 9.92
C LEU A 184 -0.87 -9.37 9.51
N THR A 185 -0.06 -8.47 10.07
CA THR A 185 0.05 -7.08 9.59
C THR A 185 1.48 -6.82 9.16
N ILE A 186 1.68 -6.34 7.93
CA ILE A 186 3.00 -6.01 7.39
C ILE A 186 3.18 -4.49 7.28
N ALA A 187 4.41 -4.03 7.48
CA ALA A 187 4.78 -2.62 7.33
C ALA A 187 6.29 -2.47 7.07
N ASP A 188 6.70 -1.26 6.69
CA ASP A 188 8.09 -0.85 6.88
C ASP A 188 8.34 -0.57 8.37
N TYR A 189 9.48 -0.98 8.90
CA TYR A 189 9.83 -0.75 10.30
C TYR A 189 10.53 0.60 10.48
N TRP A 190 9.82 1.70 10.24
CA TRP A 190 10.36 3.03 10.42
C TRP A 190 10.81 3.27 11.86
N GLY A 191 12.03 3.77 12.05
CA GLY A 191 12.61 4.05 13.35
C GLY A 191 13.37 2.87 14.00
N ILE A 192 13.47 1.74 13.29
CA ILE A 192 14.20 0.56 13.81
C ILE A 192 15.67 0.88 14.10
N GLU A 193 16.30 1.78 13.34
CA GLU A 193 17.68 2.24 13.53
C GLU A 193 17.93 2.86 14.92
N GLN A 194 16.88 3.37 15.57
CA GLN A 194 16.98 3.99 16.90
C GLN A 194 16.81 2.97 18.04
N LYS A 195 16.09 1.87 17.81
CA LYS A 195 15.73 0.88 18.83
C LYS A 195 16.45 -0.44 18.69
N ARG A 196 16.70 -0.84 17.44
CA ARG A 196 17.39 -2.08 17.10
C ARG A 196 18.34 -1.82 15.92
N PRO A 197 19.42 -1.03 16.14
CA PRO A 197 20.42 -0.73 15.11
C PRO A 197 21.08 -1.99 14.55
N ASP A 198 21.13 -3.07 15.34
CA ASP A 198 21.59 -4.39 14.93
C ASP A 198 20.76 -5.03 13.81
N LEU A 199 19.49 -4.65 13.67
CA LEU A 199 18.59 -5.13 12.63
C LEU A 199 18.46 -4.16 11.45
N TYR A 200 19.00 -2.96 11.57
CA TYR A 200 18.87 -1.94 10.52
C TYR A 200 19.55 -2.38 9.22
N GLN A 201 18.87 -2.16 8.10
CA GLN A 201 19.40 -2.35 6.75
C GLN A 201 19.06 -1.15 5.88
N LYS A 202 20.00 -0.75 5.05
CA LYS A 202 19.86 0.41 4.14
C LYS A 202 18.71 0.24 3.14
N GLU A 203 18.44 -0.97 2.73
CA GLU A 203 17.35 -1.34 1.80
C GLU A 203 15.98 -1.35 2.49
N GLY A 204 15.97 -1.23 3.81
CA GLY A 204 14.77 -1.23 4.66
C GLY A 204 14.51 -2.56 5.34
N VAL A 205 13.81 -2.48 6.45
CA VAL A 205 13.42 -3.63 7.28
C VAL A 205 11.88 -3.71 7.30
N SER A 206 11.37 -4.91 7.09
CA SER A 206 9.93 -5.18 7.21
C SER A 206 9.56 -5.47 8.67
N MET A 207 8.46 -4.88 9.13
CA MET A 207 7.82 -5.22 10.39
C MET A 207 6.66 -6.17 10.11
N ILE A 208 6.49 -7.21 10.94
CA ILE A 208 5.34 -8.10 10.91
C ILE A 208 4.73 -8.15 12.31
N LEU A 209 3.45 -7.80 12.42
CA LEU A 209 2.67 -8.08 13.63
C LEU A 209 1.95 -9.40 13.41
N VAL A 210 2.08 -10.31 14.36
CA VAL A 210 1.41 -11.61 14.37
C VAL A 210 0.13 -11.46 15.20
N ASN A 211 -1.03 -11.61 14.58
CA ASN A 211 -2.32 -11.29 15.19
C ASN A 211 -3.19 -12.53 15.45
N SER A 212 -2.78 -13.71 14.94
CA SER A 212 -3.48 -14.97 15.16
C SER A 212 -2.52 -16.16 15.15
N GLU A 213 -2.94 -17.28 15.78
CA GLU A 213 -2.21 -18.55 15.75
C GLU A 213 -2.00 -19.06 14.31
N LYS A 214 -2.96 -18.84 13.43
CA LYS A 214 -2.84 -19.17 12.01
C LYS A 214 -1.72 -18.37 11.33
N GLY A 215 -1.63 -17.06 11.60
CA GLY A 215 -0.55 -16.21 11.11
C GLY A 215 0.82 -16.65 11.64
N GLU A 216 0.89 -16.99 12.93
CA GLU A 216 2.10 -17.51 13.55
C GLU A 216 2.55 -18.83 12.93
N SER A 217 1.63 -19.78 12.79
CA SER A 217 1.90 -21.08 12.16
C SER A 217 2.38 -20.94 10.72
N PHE A 218 1.77 -20.02 9.95
CA PHE A 218 2.20 -19.74 8.59
C PHE A 218 3.62 -19.19 8.56
N LEU A 219 3.97 -18.20 9.39
CA LEU A 219 5.33 -17.64 9.45
C LEU A 219 6.35 -18.67 9.90
N ASN A 220 6.05 -19.50 10.90
CA ASN A 220 6.94 -20.55 11.40
C ASN A 220 7.22 -21.64 10.35
N SER A 221 6.35 -21.78 9.35
CA SER A 221 6.55 -22.71 8.23
C SER A 221 7.41 -22.14 7.10
N MET A 222 7.88 -20.89 7.22
CA MET A 222 8.72 -20.22 6.21
C MET A 222 10.20 -20.37 6.55
N ASP A 223 10.98 -20.86 5.61
CA ASP A 223 12.43 -21.01 5.68
C ASP A 223 13.19 -19.98 4.82
N THR A 224 12.46 -19.24 3.98
CA THR A 224 13.02 -18.25 3.04
C THR A 224 13.26 -16.88 3.66
N ILE A 225 12.77 -16.63 4.90
CA ILE A 225 12.91 -15.35 5.59
C ILE A 225 13.62 -15.49 6.93
N THR A 226 14.40 -14.49 7.28
CA THR A 226 14.99 -14.37 8.62
C THR A 226 14.06 -13.53 9.50
N LEU A 227 13.57 -14.13 10.58
CA LEU A 227 12.72 -13.46 11.56
C LEU A 227 13.49 -13.13 12.83
N SER A 228 13.39 -11.89 13.29
CA SER A 228 13.93 -11.44 14.57
C SER A 228 12.79 -10.93 15.44
N LYS A 229 12.55 -11.59 16.57
CA LYS A 229 11.52 -11.17 17.51
C LYS A 229 11.90 -9.82 18.15
N THR A 230 10.94 -8.90 18.18
CA THR A 230 11.10 -7.59 18.81
C THR A 230 9.91 -7.31 19.74
N GLU A 231 10.16 -6.44 20.73
CA GLU A 231 9.14 -6.02 21.67
C GLU A 231 8.30 -4.85 21.11
N LYS A 232 7.03 -4.76 21.49
CA LYS A 232 6.12 -3.67 21.07
C LYS A 232 6.67 -2.28 21.43
N ASN A 233 7.42 -2.16 22.52
CA ASN A 233 8.07 -0.92 22.97
C ASN A 233 9.19 -0.42 22.03
N THR A 234 9.65 -1.25 21.09
CA THR A 234 10.59 -0.86 20.03
C THR A 234 9.91 -0.08 18.90
N ILE A 235 8.58 -0.11 18.83
CA ILE A 235 7.81 0.64 17.84
C ILE A 235 7.67 2.08 18.29
N ILE A 236 8.31 3.00 17.56
CA ILE A 236 8.31 4.43 17.87
C ILE A 236 7.01 5.04 17.31
N LYS A 237 6.20 5.62 18.21
CA LYS A 237 4.88 6.17 17.86
C LYS A 237 4.94 7.24 16.76
N GLU A 238 5.92 8.13 16.81
CA GLU A 238 6.13 9.20 15.84
C GLU A 238 6.56 8.69 14.46
N LYS A 239 7.13 7.47 14.41
CA LYS A 239 7.57 6.81 13.17
C LYS A 239 6.51 5.85 12.62
N GLN A 240 5.60 5.37 13.47
CA GLN A 240 4.51 4.46 13.13
C GLN A 240 3.14 4.98 13.65
N PRO A 241 2.78 6.25 13.37
CA PRO A 241 1.61 6.88 14.01
C PRO A 241 0.30 6.13 13.74
N HIS A 242 0.18 5.46 12.59
CA HIS A 242 -1.04 4.75 12.16
C HIS A 242 -1.28 3.40 12.88
N LEU A 243 -0.43 3.06 13.85
CA LEU A 243 -0.67 2.00 14.84
C LEU A 243 -1.20 2.55 16.18
N PHE A 244 -1.41 3.86 16.29
CA PHE A 244 -1.80 4.51 17.54
C PHE A 244 -2.99 5.46 17.40
N TYR A 245 -3.15 6.09 16.22
CA TYR A 245 -4.26 7.01 15.95
C TYR A 245 -4.50 7.20 14.45
N PRO A 246 -5.73 7.57 14.05
CA PRO A 246 -6.03 7.92 12.67
C PRO A 246 -5.38 9.27 12.28
N ILE A 247 -5.25 9.50 10.99
CA ILE A 247 -4.86 10.81 10.45
C ILE A 247 -5.90 11.84 10.86
N LYS A 248 -5.44 12.97 11.42
CA LYS A 248 -6.31 14.12 11.62
C LYS A 248 -6.64 14.77 10.28
N GLN A 249 -7.91 15.11 10.06
CA GLN A 249 -8.31 15.89 8.89
C GLN A 249 -7.65 17.27 8.96
N PRO A 250 -6.93 17.70 7.90
CA PRO A 250 -6.28 19.00 7.89
C PRO A 250 -7.29 20.14 7.78
N ASP A 251 -7.00 21.28 8.40
CA ASP A 251 -7.81 22.51 8.25
C ASP A 251 -7.88 22.98 6.79
N ALA A 252 -6.88 22.62 5.97
CA ALA A 252 -6.82 22.93 4.55
C ALA A 252 -7.68 22.01 3.67
N TYR A 253 -8.38 20.99 4.22
CA TYR A 253 -9.14 20.00 3.47
C TYR A 253 -10.19 20.65 2.54
N GLU A 254 -11.09 21.47 3.07
CA GLU A 254 -12.16 22.13 2.29
C GLU A 254 -11.57 23.07 1.22
N LYS A 255 -10.51 23.80 1.56
CA LYS A 255 -9.81 24.67 0.63
C LYS A 255 -9.19 23.89 -0.53
N PHE A 256 -8.58 22.73 -0.24
CA PHE A 256 -7.97 21.86 -1.25
C PHE A 256 -9.02 21.42 -2.28
N TRP A 257 -10.16 20.91 -1.84
CA TRP A 257 -11.19 20.41 -2.74
C TRP A 257 -11.86 21.51 -3.54
N ARG A 258 -12.15 22.65 -2.92
CA ARG A 258 -12.65 23.83 -3.63
C ARG A 258 -11.68 24.31 -4.71
N GLU A 259 -10.38 24.43 -4.39
CA GLU A 259 -9.37 24.82 -5.39
C GLU A 259 -9.24 23.77 -6.50
N TYR A 260 -9.40 22.48 -6.19
CA TYR A 260 -9.42 21.42 -7.19
C TYR A 260 -10.64 21.54 -8.12
N GLU A 261 -11.82 21.78 -7.59
CA GLU A 261 -13.06 21.94 -8.37
C GLU A 261 -13.02 23.21 -9.26
N GLU A 262 -12.54 24.33 -8.73
CA GLU A 262 -12.50 25.61 -9.45
C GLU A 262 -11.35 25.70 -10.47
N LYS A 263 -10.17 25.15 -10.17
CA LYS A 263 -8.93 25.39 -10.91
C LYS A 263 -8.31 24.13 -11.52
N GLY A 264 -8.82 22.96 -11.16
CA GLY A 264 -8.39 21.66 -11.65
C GLY A 264 -7.06 21.17 -11.11
N TRP A 265 -6.73 19.95 -11.53
CA TRP A 265 -5.55 19.22 -11.04
C TRP A 265 -4.22 19.91 -11.38
N SER A 266 -4.13 20.56 -12.55
CA SER A 266 -2.91 21.28 -12.97
C SER A 266 -2.52 22.36 -11.99
N TYR A 267 -3.49 23.08 -11.41
CA TYR A 267 -3.23 24.08 -10.38
C TYR A 267 -2.72 23.44 -9.09
N ILE A 268 -3.37 22.37 -8.66
CA ILE A 268 -2.97 21.63 -7.44
C ILE A 268 -1.52 21.13 -7.58
N ILE A 269 -1.18 20.51 -8.70
CA ILE A 269 0.17 19.95 -8.91
C ILE A 269 1.24 21.06 -8.92
N LYS A 270 0.98 22.18 -9.59
CA LYS A 270 1.92 23.31 -9.59
C LYS A 270 2.16 23.84 -8.18
N LYS A 271 1.09 24.05 -7.43
CA LYS A 271 1.14 24.50 -6.03
C LYS A 271 1.99 23.56 -5.16
N TYR A 272 1.80 22.23 -5.28
CA TYR A 272 2.54 21.24 -4.49
C TYR A 272 3.93 20.91 -5.06
N ALA A 273 4.19 21.14 -6.36
CA ALA A 273 5.51 21.01 -6.96
C ALA A 273 6.44 22.19 -6.57
N GLU A 274 5.89 23.38 -6.35
CA GLU A 274 6.64 24.59 -6.00
C GLU A 274 7.03 24.66 -4.51
N CYS A 275 6.40 23.88 -3.64
CA CYS A 275 6.65 23.90 -2.20
C CYS A 275 8.07 23.44 -1.78
N GLU A 276 8.91 22.91 -2.68
CA GLU A 276 10.30 22.53 -2.37
C GLU A 276 11.30 23.69 -2.35
N LYS A 277 10.89 24.90 -2.67
CA LYS A 277 11.83 26.06 -2.70
C LYS A 277 11.96 26.81 -1.37
N LYS A 278 11.43 26.26 -0.27
CA LYS A 278 11.37 26.95 1.03
C LYS A 278 11.97 26.21 2.21
N ASP A 279 12.73 25.11 1.99
CA ASP A 279 13.50 24.45 3.06
C ASP A 279 14.99 24.46 2.76
#